data_ebae6214b5040fd451c1817c1d55be1d
#
_entry.id   ebae6214b5040fd451c1817c1d55be1d
#
_cell.length_a   1.000
_cell.length_b   1.000
_cell.length_c   1.000
_cell.angle_alpha   90.00
_cell.angle_beta   90.00
_cell.angle_gamma   90.00
#
_symmetry.space_group_name_H-M   'P 1'
#
loop_
_entity.id
_entity.type
_entity.pdbx_description
1 polymer ?
#
loop_
_entity_poly.entity_id
_entity_poly.type
_entity_poly.pdbx_seq_one_letter_code
_entity_poly.pdbx_strand_id
1 'polypeptide(L)'
;MAKTIYDLRSMLISILPDGYRCYIQPPGEERMKYPCILIDRNRNSVSHADDANYLIFKNYTITYIYYDIDDPVVDILTDLPFCELDRNFKSDNLYHSAFTIFY
;
A
#
# COMPACT_ATOMS: atom_id res chain seq x y z
N MET A 1 -7.97 8.72 -17.38
CA MET A 1 -8.94 8.46 -16.30
C MET A 1 -8.22 8.19 -15.00
N ALA A 2 -8.61 8.86 -13.93
CA ALA A 2 -7.93 8.67 -12.65
C ALA A 2 -8.24 7.28 -12.08
N LYS A 3 -7.21 6.59 -11.62
CA LYS A 3 -7.37 5.30 -10.95
C LYS A 3 -7.87 5.50 -9.53
N THR A 4 -8.61 4.54 -9.03
CA THR A 4 -9.19 4.60 -7.69
C THR A 4 -8.42 3.69 -6.72
N ILE A 5 -8.72 3.83 -5.43
CA ILE A 5 -8.16 2.94 -4.41
C ILE A 5 -8.58 1.49 -4.67
N TYR A 6 -9.76 1.28 -5.26
CA TYR A 6 -10.22 -0.07 -5.61
C TYR A 6 -9.41 -0.67 -6.76
N ASP A 7 -8.98 0.16 -7.71
CA ASP A 7 -8.08 -0.28 -8.78
C ASP A 7 -6.73 -0.70 -8.19
N LEU A 8 -6.21 0.06 -7.25
CA LEU A 8 -4.98 -0.28 -6.55
C LEU A 8 -5.12 -1.61 -5.80
N ARG A 9 -6.21 -1.80 -5.09
CA ARG A 9 -6.48 -3.04 -4.39
C ARG A 9 -6.51 -4.23 -5.34
N SER A 10 -7.19 -4.08 -6.46
CA SER A 10 -7.26 -5.16 -7.47
C SER A 10 -5.89 -5.48 -8.05
N MET A 11 -5.08 -4.47 -8.33
CA MET A 11 -3.73 -4.68 -8.81
C MET A 11 -2.87 -5.43 -7.77
N LEU A 12 -2.94 -5.02 -6.52
CA LEU A 12 -2.19 -5.67 -5.45
C LEU A 12 -2.61 -7.14 -5.28
N ILE A 13 -3.91 -7.42 -5.31
CA ILE A 13 -4.40 -8.80 -5.21
C ILE A 13 -3.87 -9.64 -6.38
N SER A 14 -3.79 -9.06 -7.56
CA SER A 14 -3.34 -9.79 -8.75
C SER A 14 -1.87 -10.23 -8.70
N ILE A 15 -1.03 -9.51 -7.97
CA ILE A 15 0.40 -9.81 -7.87
C ILE A 15 0.76 -10.62 -6.64
N LEU A 16 -0.17 -10.76 -5.70
CA LEU A 16 0.06 -11.50 -4.46
C LEU A 16 -0.30 -12.97 -4.63
N PRO A 17 0.37 -13.87 -3.87
CA PRO A 17 -0.06 -15.27 -3.82
C PRO A 17 -1.49 -15.41 -3.32
N ASP A 18 -2.12 -16.53 -3.64
CA ASP A 18 -3.47 -16.82 -3.18
C ASP A 18 -3.57 -16.82 -1.66
N GLY A 19 -4.69 -16.31 -1.16
CA GLY A 19 -4.95 -16.27 0.27
C GLY A 19 -4.52 -14.99 0.98
N TYR A 20 -3.84 -14.08 0.30
CA TYR A 20 -3.48 -12.78 0.87
C TYR A 20 -4.66 -11.83 0.81
N ARG A 21 -4.78 -11.00 1.82
CA ARG A 21 -5.89 -10.08 1.98
C ARG A 21 -5.43 -8.64 1.91
N CYS A 22 -6.25 -7.81 1.25
CA CYS A 22 -6.05 -6.36 1.20
C CYS A 22 -7.26 -5.69 1.84
N TYR A 23 -7.03 -4.89 2.86
CA TYR A 23 -8.07 -4.12 3.53
C TYR A 23 -7.89 -2.64 3.18
N ILE A 24 -8.99 -1.98 2.80
CA ILE A 24 -9.01 -0.55 2.55
C ILE A 24 -9.52 0.13 3.81
N GLN A 25 -8.64 0.91 4.47
CA GLN A 25 -8.99 1.66 5.68
C GLN A 25 -9.92 0.86 6.59
N PRO A 26 -9.46 -0.27 7.13
CA PRO A 26 -10.36 -1.19 7.81
C PRO A 26 -11.07 -0.52 8.98
N PRO A 27 -12.35 -0.83 9.18
CA PRO A 27 -13.07 -0.35 10.37
C PRO A 27 -12.36 -0.84 11.63
N GLY A 28 -12.35 0.00 12.66
CA GLY A 28 -11.66 -0.36 13.92
C GLY A 28 -12.15 -1.63 14.59
N GLU A 29 -13.34 -2.09 14.26
CA GLU A 29 -13.92 -3.30 14.82
C GLU A 29 -13.66 -4.54 13.98
N GLU A 30 -13.14 -4.39 12.78
CA GLU A 30 -12.90 -5.53 11.90
C GLU A 30 -11.62 -6.25 12.31
N ARG A 31 -11.74 -7.57 12.50
CA ARG A 31 -10.57 -8.40 12.76
C ARG A 31 -9.85 -8.72 11.48
N MET A 32 -8.63 -8.23 11.40
CA MET A 32 -7.78 -8.52 10.25
C MET A 32 -7.11 -9.88 10.42
N LYS A 33 -7.01 -10.60 9.30
CA LYS A 33 -6.26 -11.85 9.26
C LYS A 33 -4.93 -11.60 8.59
N TYR A 34 -3.86 -12.10 9.19
CA TYR A 34 -2.50 -11.88 8.70
C TYR A 34 -1.99 -13.12 7.97
N PRO A 35 -1.12 -12.96 7.00
CA PRO A 35 -0.58 -11.71 6.47
C PRO A 35 -1.63 -10.92 5.68
N CYS A 36 -1.51 -9.61 5.71
CA CYS A 36 -2.44 -8.74 5.00
C CYS A 36 -1.79 -7.42 4.59
N ILE A 37 -2.45 -6.73 3.67
CA ILE A 37 -2.05 -5.38 3.27
C ILE A 37 -3.17 -4.43 3.68
N LEU A 38 -2.78 -3.33 4.33
CA LEU A 38 -3.67 -2.21 4.62
C LEU A 38 -3.40 -1.11 3.60
N ILE A 39 -4.45 -0.57 3.03
CA ILE A 39 -4.34 0.53 2.07
C ILE A 39 -5.00 1.76 2.68
N ASP A 40 -4.23 2.81 2.86
CA ASP A 40 -4.72 4.11 3.32
C ASP A 40 -4.49 5.15 2.25
N ARG A 41 -5.47 6.02 2.07
CA ARG A 41 -5.35 7.12 1.13
C ARG A 41 -4.65 8.28 1.80
N ASN A 42 -3.56 8.74 1.20
CA ASN A 42 -2.89 9.95 1.61
C ASN A 42 -3.52 11.17 0.96
N ARG A 43 -3.08 12.35 1.39
CA ARG A 43 -3.45 13.58 0.70
C ARG A 43 -2.91 13.54 -0.72
N ASN A 44 -3.70 14.04 -1.67
CA ASN A 44 -3.22 14.18 -3.02
C ASN A 44 -2.01 15.11 -3.05
N SER A 45 -0.94 14.64 -3.65
CA SER A 45 0.19 15.49 -3.95
C SER A 45 -0.15 16.33 -5.17
N VAL A 46 -0.20 17.64 -4.98
CA VAL A 46 -0.39 18.56 -6.09
C VAL A 46 0.96 19.12 -6.44
N SER A 47 1.45 18.80 -7.62
CA SER A 47 2.63 19.45 -8.16
C SER A 47 2.17 20.65 -8.96
N HIS A 48 2.47 21.84 -8.45
CA HIS A 48 2.21 23.08 -9.18
C HIS A 48 3.36 23.33 -10.16
N ALA A 49 3.11 23.02 -11.41
CA ALA A 49 3.92 23.57 -12.45
C ALA A 49 3.37 24.97 -12.76
N ASP A 50 4.26 25.94 -12.93
CA ASP A 50 3.87 27.29 -13.30
C ASP A 50 2.78 27.27 -14.38
N ASP A 51 1.72 28.01 -14.19
CA ASP A 51 0.63 28.16 -15.16
C ASP A 51 -0.26 26.94 -15.41
N ALA A 52 -0.79 26.38 -14.38
CA ALA A 52 -2.05 25.67 -14.44
C ALA A 52 -2.07 24.22 -14.92
N ASN A 53 -0.98 23.60 -15.27
CA ASN A 53 -1.00 22.16 -15.47
C ASN A 53 -0.65 21.45 -14.19
N TYR A 54 -1.67 20.95 -13.53
CA TYR A 54 -1.51 20.20 -12.31
C TYR A 54 -1.37 18.74 -12.64
N LEU A 55 -0.27 18.16 -12.22
CA LEU A 55 -0.20 16.72 -12.10
C LEU A 55 -0.68 16.38 -10.70
N ILE A 56 -1.90 15.88 -10.63
CA ILE A 56 -2.42 15.38 -9.38
C ILE A 56 -2.07 13.90 -9.30
N PHE A 57 -1.12 13.58 -8.42
CA PHE A 57 -0.82 12.20 -8.13
C PHE A 57 -1.55 11.79 -6.87
N LYS A 58 -2.37 10.77 -6.99
CA LYS A 58 -2.92 10.13 -5.82
C LYS A 58 -1.81 9.28 -5.22
N ASN A 59 -1.57 9.44 -3.92
CA ASN A 59 -0.67 8.56 -3.25
C ASN A 59 -1.36 7.85 -2.10
N TYR A 60 -0.90 6.65 -1.85
CA TYR A 60 -1.48 5.76 -0.86
C TYR A 60 -0.37 5.21 0.01
N THR A 61 -0.68 4.98 1.28
CA THR A 61 0.20 4.23 2.16
C THR A 61 -0.25 2.78 2.16
N ILE A 62 0.65 1.90 1.81
CA ILE A 62 0.42 0.46 1.88
C ILE A 62 1.22 -0.06 3.06
N THR A 63 0.56 -0.72 4.00
CA THR A 63 1.25 -1.37 5.12
C THR A 63 1.06 -2.87 4.99
N TYR A 64 2.15 -3.58 4.75
CA TYR A 64 2.15 -5.04 4.73
C TYR A 64 2.48 -5.56 6.12
N ILE A 65 1.61 -6.40 6.67
CA ILE A 65 1.76 -6.96 8.01
C ILE A 65 1.94 -8.47 7.88
N TYR A 66 3.03 -9.01 8.42
CA TYR A 66 3.42 -10.38 8.18
C TYR A 66 4.15 -10.99 9.38
N TYR A 67 4.33 -12.32 9.33
CA TYR A 67 4.95 -13.08 10.43
C TYR A 67 6.44 -13.35 10.26
N ASP A 68 6.88 -13.54 9.02
CA ASP A 68 8.24 -13.99 8.72
C ASP A 68 9.08 -12.84 8.18
N ILE A 69 10.20 -12.55 8.83
CA ILE A 69 11.07 -11.45 8.42
C ILE A 69 11.58 -11.60 6.98
N ASP A 70 11.65 -12.82 6.47
CA ASP A 70 12.09 -13.09 5.11
C ASP A 70 10.93 -13.28 4.12
N ASP A 71 9.78 -12.71 4.43
CA ASP A 71 8.61 -12.84 3.57
C ASP A 71 8.87 -12.27 2.17
N PRO A 72 8.70 -13.08 1.11
CA PRO A 72 9.02 -12.64 -0.25
C PRO A 72 8.10 -11.54 -0.79
N VAL A 73 6.93 -11.35 -0.20
CA VAL A 73 6.00 -10.31 -0.64
C VAL A 73 6.59 -8.91 -0.44
N VAL A 74 7.45 -8.72 0.56
CA VAL A 74 8.14 -7.45 0.77
C VAL A 74 8.96 -7.08 -0.47
N ASP A 75 9.66 -8.05 -1.06
CA ASP A 75 10.44 -7.82 -2.27
C ASP A 75 9.55 -7.52 -3.47
N ILE A 76 8.43 -8.22 -3.59
CA ILE A 76 7.45 -7.96 -4.65
C ILE A 76 6.95 -6.53 -4.57
N LEU A 77 6.60 -6.07 -3.38
CA LEU A 77 6.10 -4.70 -3.18
C LEU A 77 7.19 -3.66 -3.41
N THR A 78 8.41 -3.95 -2.98
CA THR A 78 9.55 -3.05 -3.18
C THR A 78 9.86 -2.84 -4.66
N ASP A 79 9.66 -3.86 -5.48
CA ASP A 79 9.92 -3.81 -6.91
C ASP A 79 8.80 -3.16 -7.74
N LEU A 80 7.68 -2.80 -7.11
CA LEU A 80 6.61 -2.13 -7.83
C LEU A 80 7.05 -0.75 -8.31
N PRO A 81 6.69 -0.36 -9.56
CA PRO A 81 6.96 0.99 -10.04
C PRO A 81 6.20 2.02 -9.21
N PHE A 82 6.84 3.15 -8.95
CA PHE A 82 6.28 4.25 -8.15
C PHE A 82 5.94 3.86 -6.71
N CYS A 83 6.61 2.86 -6.19
CA CYS A 83 6.45 2.40 -4.81
C CYS A 83 7.77 2.56 -4.06
N GLU A 84 7.72 3.20 -2.90
CA GLU A 84 8.90 3.43 -2.07
C GLU A 84 8.68 2.84 -0.68
N LEU A 85 9.67 2.12 -0.19
CA LEU A 85 9.65 1.64 1.18
C LEU A 85 9.97 2.80 2.11
N ASP A 86 9.03 3.12 2.99
CA ASP A 86 9.21 4.21 3.97
C ASP A 86 9.88 3.71 5.25
N ARG A 87 9.39 2.62 5.80
CA ARG A 87 9.94 2.09 7.05
C ARG A 87 9.51 0.65 7.28
N ASN A 88 10.30 -0.03 8.10
CA ASN A 88 9.97 -1.34 8.66
C ASN A 88 9.93 -1.21 10.18
N PHE A 89 8.97 -1.87 10.81
CA PHE A 89 8.92 -1.92 12.27
C PHE A 89 8.22 -3.19 12.72
N LYS A 90 8.32 -3.49 14.01
CA LYS A 90 7.66 -4.64 14.62
C LYS A 90 6.69 -4.15 15.69
N SER A 91 5.48 -4.66 15.67
CA SER A 91 4.45 -4.34 16.65
C SER A 91 3.57 -5.56 16.86
N ASP A 92 3.25 -5.88 18.11
CA ASP A 92 2.41 -7.03 18.48
C ASP A 92 2.90 -8.35 17.90
N ASN A 93 4.23 -8.55 17.88
CA ASN A 93 4.88 -9.73 17.32
C ASN A 93 4.69 -9.91 15.81
N LEU A 94 4.28 -8.87 15.12
CA LEU A 94 4.12 -8.85 13.67
C LEU A 94 5.07 -7.84 13.05
N TYR A 95 5.62 -8.19 11.90
CA TYR A 95 6.44 -7.27 11.13
C TYR A 95 5.56 -6.40 10.26
N HIS A 96 5.91 -5.13 10.16
CA HIS A 96 5.19 -4.14 9.38
C HIS A 96 6.16 -3.49 8.41
N SER A 97 5.80 -3.46 7.14
CA SER A 97 6.54 -2.72 6.12
C SER A 97 5.61 -1.70 5.50
N ALA A 98 5.92 -0.43 5.69
CA ALA A 98 5.10 0.66 5.17
C ALA A 98 5.73 1.23 3.91
N PHE A 99 4.90 1.35 2.87
CA PHE A 99 5.29 1.84 1.57
C PHE A 99 4.41 3.02 1.19
N THR A 100 4.97 3.94 0.41
CA THR A 100 4.18 4.96 -0.29
C THR A 100 4.14 4.60 -1.76
N ILE A 101 2.95 4.54 -2.34
CA ILE A 101 2.78 4.24 -3.76
C ILE A 101 2.00 5.37 -4.44
N PHE A 102 2.47 5.77 -5.60
CA PHE A 102 1.79 6.72 -6.48
C PHE A 102 1.06 5.93 -7.57
N TYR A 103 -0.25 6.08 -7.63
CA TYR A 103 -1.03 5.20 -8.50
C TYR A 103 -2.05 5.95 -9.35
#